data_bb5fa0a1a2933afac879160937940a48
#
_entry.id   bb5fa0a1a2933afac879160937940a48
#
_cell.length_a   1.000
_cell.length_b   1.000
_cell.length_c   1.000
_cell.angle_alpha   90.00
_cell.angle_beta   90.00
_cell.angle_gamma   90.00
#
_symmetry.space_group_name_H-M   'P 1'
#
loop_
_entity.id
_entity.type
_entity.pdbx_description
1 polymer ?
#
loop_
_entity_poly.entity_id
_entity_poly.type
_entity_poly.pdbx_seq_one_letter_code
_entity_poly.pdbx_strand_id
1 'polypeptide(L)'
;MALGKRKRERQLDAFVASSDLPQSPGHPFYTALNRLLAENDFDSFVEELCAPYYASSMGRPSIPPGVFLRMTFVGYFEGLDSHRSIAWRCADSRSLAEFLGLGPADPTPDHSSISKTHKRLPKEVFEQVFQFILRVAARKGLLSGKKIGIDSTTVQANASMKSIVRKDSGKGWKDYTKKLAKEAGLDAPTAAELQQFDRKRKGKKVSNDEWENPHDPDATVTRMKNGTTRLAYKAEHAVDLESDLIVSATMHTGIAADTETVIDTAVDAAVNLEAAGSEDEVKTVVADKGYHSNKVMTLAEELNFETVIPERDTPTNRRWSDKEPATKRAVYNNRRRTKSERGKKLSRLRSELVERSFAHVCDTGGGRRTWHRGIVNVTKRHLMLVASRNLSTIMRMLCGIGSPRTLQGLRGLLQTAWIHIQSHVQPLKIDMPQWGGHIWIAVTDLRLTWSASW
;
A
#
# COMPACT_ATOMS: atom_id res chain seq x y z
N MET A 1 15.67 -5.52 -46.96
CA MET A 1 16.58 -5.38 -45.80
C MET A 1 17.48 -6.58 -45.77
N ALA A 2 18.79 -6.45 -45.51
CA ALA A 2 19.71 -7.58 -45.39
C ALA A 2 19.61 -8.27 -44.01
N LEU A 3 19.83 -9.58 -43.99
CA LEU A 3 19.84 -10.35 -42.75
C LEU A 3 21.00 -9.90 -41.83
N GLY A 4 20.70 -9.41 -40.65
CA GLY A 4 21.70 -9.07 -39.63
C GLY A 4 22.34 -10.35 -39.04
N LYS A 5 23.65 -10.36 -38.91
CA LYS A 5 24.39 -11.48 -38.30
C LYS A 5 24.90 -11.04 -36.92
N ARG A 6 24.80 -11.95 -35.91
CA ARG A 6 25.38 -11.74 -34.57
C ARG A 6 26.90 -11.76 -34.66
N LYS A 7 27.57 -10.72 -34.20
CA LYS A 7 29.02 -10.70 -34.01
C LYS A 7 29.38 -11.66 -32.88
N ARG A 8 30.20 -12.67 -33.15
CA ARG A 8 30.63 -13.68 -32.15
C ARG A 8 31.72 -13.13 -31.23
N GLU A 9 32.59 -12.31 -31.74
CA GLU A 9 33.65 -11.63 -30.98
C GLU A 9 33.42 -10.12 -31.03
N ARG A 10 33.55 -9.47 -29.89
CA ARG A 10 33.53 -8.01 -29.77
C ARG A 10 34.93 -7.56 -29.33
N GLN A 11 35.55 -6.75 -30.14
CA GLN A 11 36.66 -5.95 -29.67
C GLN A 11 36.11 -4.92 -28.69
N LEU A 12 36.69 -4.85 -27.48
CA LEU A 12 36.31 -3.87 -26.48
C LEU A 12 36.99 -2.54 -26.85
N ASP A 13 36.19 -1.49 -26.93
CA ASP A 13 36.72 -0.14 -27.10
C ASP A 13 37.41 0.28 -25.80
N ALA A 14 38.61 0.86 -25.91
CA ALA A 14 39.34 1.34 -24.72
C ALA A 14 38.68 2.57 -24.09
N PHE A 15 38.00 3.40 -24.91
CA PHE A 15 37.26 4.58 -24.48
C PHE A 15 35.97 4.65 -25.29
N VAL A 16 34.86 4.97 -24.59
CA VAL A 16 33.55 5.24 -25.19
C VAL A 16 33.10 6.60 -24.67
N ALA A 17 32.84 7.54 -25.56
CA ALA A 17 32.28 8.83 -25.16
C ALA A 17 30.88 8.64 -24.60
N SER A 18 30.48 9.43 -23.59
CA SER A 18 29.14 9.37 -23.01
C SER A 18 28.03 9.61 -24.04
N SER A 19 28.33 10.41 -25.10
CA SER A 19 27.43 10.63 -26.24
C SER A 19 27.16 9.38 -27.07
N ASP A 20 28.11 8.44 -27.09
CA ASP A 20 28.05 7.21 -27.91
C ASP A 20 27.36 6.06 -27.18
N LEU A 21 27.08 6.25 -25.89
CA LEU A 21 26.33 5.26 -25.11
C LEU A 21 24.86 5.26 -25.56
N PRO A 22 24.29 4.08 -25.80
CA PRO A 22 22.90 3.97 -26.23
C PRO A 22 21.97 4.58 -25.18
N GLN A 23 21.22 5.60 -25.55
CA GLN A 23 20.20 6.21 -24.71
C GLN A 23 18.87 5.44 -24.84
N SER A 24 18.05 5.46 -23.78
CA SER A 24 16.69 4.99 -23.82
C SER A 24 15.76 6.16 -24.20
N PRO A 25 14.72 5.94 -25.03
CA PRO A 25 13.70 6.96 -25.24
C PRO A 25 12.84 7.23 -23.98
N GLY A 26 13.15 6.55 -22.87
CA GLY A 26 12.34 6.56 -21.66
C GLY A 26 11.10 5.68 -21.78
N HIS A 27 10.49 5.36 -20.64
CA HIS A 27 9.18 4.70 -20.62
C HIS A 27 8.12 5.76 -20.31
N PRO A 28 7.10 5.99 -21.17
CA PRO A 28 6.16 7.11 -21.03
C PRO A 28 5.53 7.25 -19.66
N PHE A 29 5.19 6.13 -19.02
CA PHE A 29 4.68 6.14 -17.65
C PHE A 29 5.70 6.69 -16.64
N TYR A 30 6.95 6.18 -16.66
CA TYR A 30 7.98 6.60 -15.70
C TYR A 30 8.44 8.03 -15.97
N THR A 31 8.49 8.47 -17.23
CA THR A 31 8.78 9.87 -17.60
C THR A 31 7.71 10.81 -17.05
N ALA A 32 6.42 10.47 -17.21
CA ALA A 32 5.32 11.26 -16.67
C ALA A 32 5.29 11.24 -15.14
N LEU A 33 5.60 10.10 -14.50
CA LEU A 33 5.71 9.99 -13.04
C LEU A 33 6.86 10.85 -12.52
N ASN A 34 8.04 10.82 -13.14
CA ASN A 34 9.16 11.67 -12.76
C ASN A 34 8.82 13.16 -12.86
N ARG A 35 8.10 13.57 -13.91
CA ARG A 35 7.62 14.94 -14.04
C ARG A 35 6.71 15.33 -12.87
N LEU A 36 5.73 14.48 -12.54
CA LEU A 36 4.83 14.72 -11.39
C LEU A 36 5.61 14.87 -10.08
N LEU A 37 6.61 14.01 -9.85
CA LEU A 37 7.46 14.06 -8.65
C LEU A 37 8.32 15.33 -8.63
N ALA A 38 8.92 15.70 -9.75
CA ALA A 38 9.75 16.91 -9.89
C ALA A 38 8.95 18.21 -9.73
N GLU A 39 7.74 18.29 -10.32
CA GLU A 39 6.81 19.42 -10.15
C GLU A 39 6.41 19.68 -8.68
N ASN A 40 6.58 18.69 -7.83
CA ASN A 40 6.25 18.78 -6.41
C ASN A 40 7.48 18.73 -5.49
N ASP A 41 8.70 18.93 -6.03
CA ASP A 41 9.96 18.99 -5.26
C ASP A 41 10.24 17.73 -4.42
N PHE A 42 9.87 16.55 -4.95
CA PHE A 42 9.96 15.29 -4.21
C PHE A 42 11.38 14.99 -3.72
N ASP A 43 12.40 15.21 -4.55
CA ASP A 43 13.79 14.88 -4.18
C ASP A 43 14.29 15.77 -3.05
N SER A 44 14.09 17.09 -3.12
CA SER A 44 14.43 18.03 -2.04
C SER A 44 13.69 17.67 -0.74
N PHE A 45 12.40 17.39 -0.82
CA PHE A 45 11.60 16.98 0.33
C PHE A 45 12.17 15.73 1.01
N VAL A 46 12.48 14.67 0.27
CA VAL A 46 12.95 13.42 0.88
C VAL A 46 14.41 13.50 1.34
N GLU A 47 15.23 14.35 0.72
CA GLU A 47 16.60 14.63 1.18
C GLU A 47 16.59 15.35 2.52
N GLU A 48 15.80 16.42 2.67
CA GLU A 48 15.61 17.13 3.94
C GLU A 48 15.05 16.21 5.03
N LEU A 49 14.02 15.45 4.70
CA LEU A 49 13.38 14.49 5.61
C LEU A 49 14.36 13.41 6.11
N CYS A 50 15.25 12.94 5.25
CA CYS A 50 16.18 11.87 5.58
C CYS A 50 17.51 12.37 6.17
N ALA A 51 17.86 13.65 6.02
CA ALA A 51 19.15 14.19 6.46
C ALA A 51 19.54 13.84 7.91
N PRO A 52 18.61 13.89 8.92
CA PRO A 52 18.95 13.54 10.29
C PRO A 52 19.44 12.11 10.51
N TYR A 53 19.18 11.20 9.57
CA TYR A 53 19.50 9.77 9.67
C TYR A 53 20.80 9.40 8.94
N TYR A 54 21.51 10.39 8.42
CA TYR A 54 22.79 10.23 7.71
C TYR A 54 23.89 11.05 8.36
N ALA A 55 25.13 10.60 8.21
CA ALA A 55 26.27 11.37 8.68
C ALA A 55 26.47 12.63 7.83
N SER A 56 26.79 13.76 8.46
CA SER A 56 26.89 15.07 7.81
C SER A 56 28.09 15.20 6.85
N SER A 57 29.20 14.50 7.11
CA SER A 57 30.44 14.74 6.38
C SER A 57 31.41 13.55 6.20
N MET A 58 31.23 12.44 6.92
CA MET A 58 32.18 11.32 6.87
C MET A 58 31.50 10.00 6.48
N GLY A 59 32.20 9.19 5.67
CA GLY A 59 31.78 7.86 5.28
C GLY A 59 31.56 7.69 3.77
N ARG A 60 31.35 6.44 3.33
CA ARG A 60 31.01 6.15 1.94
C ARG A 60 29.62 6.71 1.62
N PRO A 61 29.43 7.41 0.51
CA PRO A 61 28.11 7.85 0.07
C PRO A 61 27.11 6.70 0.02
N SER A 62 25.91 6.93 0.56
CA SER A 62 24.82 5.96 0.51
C SER A 62 23.94 6.21 -0.74
N ILE A 63 22.93 5.36 -0.94
CA ILE A 63 21.92 5.62 -1.98
C ILE A 63 21.21 6.94 -1.63
N PRO A 64 21.05 7.88 -2.58
CA PRO A 64 20.20 9.05 -2.39
C PRO A 64 18.78 8.65 -1.99
N PRO A 65 18.13 9.33 -1.03
CA PRO A 65 16.78 9.00 -0.59
C PRO A 65 15.77 8.92 -1.72
N GLY A 66 15.80 9.86 -2.66
CA GLY A 66 14.92 9.87 -3.84
C GLY A 66 15.09 8.64 -4.72
N VAL A 67 16.32 8.16 -4.92
CA VAL A 67 16.61 6.92 -5.66
C VAL A 67 16.05 5.70 -4.91
N PHE A 68 16.30 5.60 -3.59
CA PHE A 68 15.77 4.51 -2.78
C PHE A 68 14.24 4.39 -2.85
N LEU A 69 13.55 5.51 -2.70
CA LEU A 69 12.09 5.53 -2.74
C LEU A 69 11.54 5.21 -4.14
N ARG A 70 12.16 5.74 -5.22
CA ARG A 70 11.81 5.35 -6.59
C ARG A 70 11.98 3.85 -6.83
N MET A 71 13.04 3.23 -6.30
CA MET A 71 13.21 1.77 -6.38
C MET A 71 12.06 1.02 -5.68
N THR A 72 11.55 1.54 -4.55
CA THR A 72 10.38 0.93 -3.89
C THR A 72 9.10 1.09 -4.72
N PHE A 73 8.91 2.22 -5.40
CA PHE A 73 7.81 2.43 -6.35
C PHE A 73 7.89 1.46 -7.53
N VAL A 74 9.09 1.26 -8.10
CA VAL A 74 9.31 0.25 -9.14
C VAL A 74 8.91 -1.14 -8.63
N GLY A 75 9.21 -1.46 -7.38
CA GLY A 75 8.79 -2.71 -6.74
C GLY A 75 7.29 -2.96 -6.85
N TYR A 76 6.47 -1.93 -6.60
CA TYR A 76 5.02 -2.00 -6.76
C TYR A 76 4.59 -2.09 -8.23
N PHE A 77 5.07 -1.18 -9.08
CA PHE A 77 4.63 -1.09 -10.48
C PHE A 77 4.99 -2.32 -11.32
N GLU A 78 6.11 -2.95 -11.02
CA GLU A 78 6.58 -4.16 -11.69
C GLU A 78 6.14 -5.47 -10.96
N GLY A 79 5.50 -5.35 -9.78
CA GLY A 79 5.02 -6.49 -8.99
C GLY A 79 6.15 -7.35 -8.43
N LEU A 80 7.22 -6.73 -7.95
CA LEU A 80 8.41 -7.42 -7.47
C LEU A 80 8.32 -7.74 -5.98
N ASP A 81 8.79 -8.91 -5.58
CA ASP A 81 8.58 -9.51 -4.26
C ASP A 81 9.84 -9.51 -3.36
N SER A 82 10.94 -8.88 -3.78
CA SER A 82 12.17 -8.79 -2.98
C SER A 82 13.04 -7.60 -3.37
N HIS A 83 13.89 -7.13 -2.45
CA HIS A 83 14.90 -6.10 -2.77
C HIS A 83 15.85 -6.57 -3.87
N ARG A 84 16.09 -7.87 -3.98
CA ARG A 84 16.97 -8.43 -5.01
C ARG A 84 16.35 -8.34 -6.38
N SER A 85 15.08 -8.72 -6.51
CA SER A 85 14.35 -8.58 -7.78
C SER A 85 14.21 -7.12 -8.20
N ILE A 86 13.99 -6.20 -7.25
CA ILE A 86 13.98 -4.76 -7.52
C ILE A 86 15.34 -4.29 -8.07
N ALA A 87 16.44 -4.63 -7.39
CA ALA A 87 17.78 -4.24 -7.83
C ALA A 87 18.10 -4.78 -9.22
N TRP A 88 17.83 -6.07 -9.48
CA TRP A 88 18.05 -6.68 -10.80
C TRP A 88 17.20 -6.02 -11.88
N ARG A 89 15.90 -5.82 -11.62
CA ARG A 89 15.00 -5.20 -12.60
C ARG A 89 15.44 -3.77 -12.96
N CYS A 90 15.90 -2.99 -11.98
CA CYS A 90 16.43 -1.66 -12.23
C CYS A 90 17.74 -1.69 -13.03
N ALA A 91 18.62 -2.68 -12.78
CA ALA A 91 19.88 -2.85 -13.50
C ALA A 91 19.67 -3.28 -14.96
N ASP A 92 18.67 -4.10 -15.23
CA ASP A 92 18.36 -4.61 -16.58
C ASP A 92 17.68 -3.59 -17.49
N SER A 93 17.19 -2.46 -16.95
CA SER A 93 16.38 -1.51 -17.69
C SER A 93 16.97 -0.11 -17.71
N ARG A 94 17.35 0.37 -18.89
CA ARG A 94 17.82 1.75 -19.06
C ARG A 94 16.73 2.78 -18.73
N SER A 95 15.48 2.53 -19.11
CA SER A 95 14.39 3.47 -18.77
C SER A 95 14.08 3.51 -17.27
N LEU A 96 14.36 2.44 -16.53
CA LEU A 96 14.31 2.49 -15.07
C LEU A 96 15.52 3.20 -14.47
N ALA A 97 16.72 3.02 -15.04
CA ALA A 97 17.90 3.79 -14.63
C ALA A 97 17.66 5.29 -14.81
N GLU A 98 17.09 5.71 -15.94
CA GLU A 98 16.66 7.08 -16.19
C GLU A 98 15.61 7.56 -15.17
N PHE A 99 14.60 6.75 -14.86
CA PHE A 99 13.61 7.04 -13.82
C PHE A 99 14.26 7.28 -12.45
N LEU A 100 15.33 6.54 -12.15
CA LEU A 100 16.12 6.69 -10.92
C LEU A 100 17.06 7.92 -10.96
N GLY A 101 17.20 8.61 -12.10
CA GLY A 101 18.16 9.69 -12.27
C GLY A 101 19.60 9.23 -12.42
N LEU A 102 19.83 7.97 -12.80
CA LEU A 102 21.14 7.39 -13.01
C LEU A 102 21.58 7.61 -14.46
N GLY A 103 22.80 8.11 -14.62
CA GLY A 103 23.45 8.23 -15.92
C GLY A 103 23.82 6.86 -16.53
N PRO A 104 24.17 6.83 -17.83
CA PRO A 104 24.51 5.58 -18.52
C PRO A 104 25.67 4.80 -17.93
N ALA A 105 26.59 5.49 -17.23
CA ALA A 105 27.77 4.93 -16.58
C ALA A 105 27.59 4.68 -15.06
N ASP A 106 26.47 5.15 -14.49
CA ASP A 106 26.27 5.05 -13.05
C ASP A 106 25.83 3.63 -12.66
N PRO A 107 26.40 3.07 -11.59
CA PRO A 107 26.01 1.77 -11.11
C PRO A 107 24.62 1.81 -10.46
N THR A 108 23.78 0.86 -10.79
CA THR A 108 22.50 0.67 -10.11
C THR A 108 22.70 0.19 -8.67
N PRO A 109 21.99 0.74 -7.68
CA PRO A 109 22.11 0.31 -6.29
C PRO A 109 21.82 -1.18 -6.09
N ASP A 110 22.64 -1.83 -5.30
CA ASP A 110 22.52 -3.24 -4.94
C ASP A 110 21.42 -3.48 -3.89
N HIS A 111 20.84 -4.69 -3.88
CA HIS A 111 19.79 -5.09 -2.95
C HIS A 111 20.16 -4.95 -1.46
N SER A 112 21.46 -5.12 -1.11
CA SER A 112 21.94 -4.97 0.26
C SER A 112 21.90 -3.50 0.71
N SER A 113 22.17 -2.58 -0.22
CA SER A 113 22.07 -1.15 0.00
C SER A 113 20.61 -0.72 0.22
N ILE A 114 19.66 -1.23 -0.59
CA ILE A 114 18.22 -1.01 -0.40
C ILE A 114 17.81 -1.51 0.99
N SER A 115 18.22 -2.73 1.37
CA SER A 115 17.87 -3.33 2.66
C SER A 115 18.45 -2.55 3.85
N LYS A 116 19.69 -2.05 3.74
CA LYS A 116 20.33 -1.22 4.77
C LYS A 116 19.63 0.12 4.93
N THR A 117 19.26 0.78 3.82
CA THR A 117 18.51 2.04 3.83
C THR A 117 17.12 1.85 4.45
N HIS A 118 16.39 0.81 4.06
CA HIS A 118 15.08 0.49 4.66
C HIS A 118 15.15 0.30 6.18
N LYS A 119 16.21 -0.35 6.69
CA LYS A 119 16.41 -0.54 8.14
C LYS A 119 16.80 0.75 8.86
N ARG A 120 17.62 1.59 8.23
CA ARG A 120 18.12 2.85 8.80
C ARG A 120 17.02 3.87 9.02
N LEU A 121 16.17 4.08 8.01
CA LEU A 121 15.12 5.07 8.08
C LEU A 121 14.02 4.61 9.04
N PRO A 122 13.55 5.44 9.98
CA PRO A 122 12.48 5.12 10.89
C PRO A 122 11.11 5.11 10.17
N LYS A 123 10.06 4.65 10.84
CA LYS A 123 8.70 4.51 10.27
C LYS A 123 8.12 5.86 9.85
N GLU A 124 8.39 6.88 10.59
CA GLU A 124 7.91 8.26 10.42
C GLU A 124 8.31 8.84 9.06
N VAL A 125 9.48 8.48 8.54
CA VAL A 125 9.91 8.87 7.18
C VAL A 125 8.94 8.31 6.13
N PHE A 126 8.53 7.07 6.26
CA PHE A 126 7.61 6.42 5.32
C PHE A 126 6.18 6.97 5.44
N GLU A 127 5.76 7.34 6.65
CA GLU A 127 4.49 8.03 6.90
C GLU A 127 4.48 9.41 6.24
N GLN A 128 5.55 10.18 6.39
CA GLN A 128 5.66 11.50 5.74
C GLN A 128 5.74 11.42 4.22
N VAL A 129 6.38 10.38 3.66
CA VAL A 129 6.35 10.12 2.21
C VAL A 129 4.92 9.77 1.75
N PHE A 130 4.18 8.97 2.50
CA PHE A 130 2.79 8.69 2.21
C PHE A 130 1.93 9.96 2.24
N GLN A 131 2.07 10.79 3.28
CA GLN A 131 1.40 12.10 3.40
C GLN A 131 1.77 13.05 2.26
N PHE A 132 3.05 13.05 1.82
CA PHE A 132 3.48 13.82 0.66
C PHE A 132 2.69 13.45 -0.60
N ILE A 133 2.48 12.16 -0.85
CA ILE A 133 1.69 11.71 -2.01
C ILE A 133 0.23 12.16 -1.91
N LEU A 134 -0.35 12.16 -0.71
CA LEU A 134 -1.69 12.72 -0.48
C LEU A 134 -1.72 14.24 -0.73
N ARG A 135 -0.66 14.96 -0.32
CA ARG A 135 -0.50 16.39 -0.59
C ARG A 135 -0.42 16.68 -2.10
N VAL A 136 0.27 15.84 -2.87
CA VAL A 136 0.26 15.94 -4.34
C VAL A 136 -1.17 15.79 -4.89
N ALA A 137 -1.94 14.85 -4.38
CA ALA A 137 -3.33 14.66 -4.78
C ALA A 137 -4.21 15.88 -4.40
N ALA A 138 -4.05 16.41 -3.18
CA ALA A 138 -4.78 17.60 -2.73
C ALA A 138 -4.48 18.84 -3.60
N ARG A 139 -3.20 19.11 -3.88
CA ARG A 139 -2.77 20.21 -4.78
C ARG A 139 -3.34 20.12 -6.20
N LYS A 140 -3.62 18.91 -6.67
CA LYS A 140 -4.25 18.68 -8.00
C LYS A 140 -5.79 18.61 -7.92
N GLY A 141 -6.40 18.90 -6.75
CA GLY A 141 -7.85 18.85 -6.55
C GLY A 141 -8.47 17.45 -6.66
N LEU A 142 -7.68 16.42 -6.40
CA LEU A 142 -8.10 15.01 -6.54
C LEU A 142 -8.50 14.36 -5.23
N LEU A 143 -8.38 15.05 -4.09
CA LEU A 143 -8.62 14.51 -2.75
C LEU A 143 -9.81 15.22 -2.11
N SER A 144 -10.82 14.49 -1.67
CA SER A 144 -11.94 15.01 -0.88
C SER A 144 -11.84 14.58 0.59
N GLY A 145 -11.86 13.28 0.86
CA GLY A 145 -11.73 12.75 2.21
C GLY A 145 -12.99 12.84 3.09
N LYS A 146 -14.07 13.50 2.64
CA LYS A 146 -15.32 13.63 3.43
C LYS A 146 -15.94 12.30 3.85
N LYS A 147 -15.84 11.30 3.00
CA LYS A 147 -16.45 9.97 3.18
C LYS A 147 -15.39 8.92 2.98
N ILE A 148 -15.06 8.22 4.04
CA ILE A 148 -14.07 7.14 3.99
C ILE A 148 -14.71 5.77 4.17
N GLY A 149 -14.22 4.80 3.41
CA GLY A 149 -14.56 3.40 3.55
C GLY A 149 -13.43 2.63 4.22
N ILE A 150 -13.72 1.88 5.28
CA ILE A 150 -12.72 1.10 6.01
C ILE A 150 -12.97 -0.39 5.84
N ASP A 151 -11.89 -1.15 5.63
CA ASP A 151 -11.85 -2.61 5.69
C ASP A 151 -10.44 -3.11 5.96
N SER A 152 -10.31 -4.39 6.26
CA SER A 152 -9.04 -5.02 6.56
C SER A 152 -8.81 -6.29 5.77
N THR A 153 -7.53 -6.66 5.63
CA THR A 153 -7.11 -7.93 5.06
C THR A 153 -5.92 -8.51 5.81
N THR A 154 -5.74 -9.83 5.71
CA THR A 154 -4.60 -10.51 6.30
C THR A 154 -3.41 -10.52 5.35
N VAL A 155 -2.23 -10.18 5.87
CA VAL A 155 -0.95 -10.22 5.16
C VAL A 155 -0.10 -11.33 5.76
N GLN A 156 0.30 -12.31 4.93
CA GLN A 156 1.12 -13.43 5.42
C GLN A 156 2.52 -12.96 5.83
N ALA A 157 2.92 -13.32 7.05
CA ALA A 157 4.24 -13.00 7.59
C ALA A 157 5.36 -13.85 6.95
N ASN A 158 6.59 -13.37 7.06
CA ASN A 158 7.80 -14.10 6.69
C ASN A 158 8.28 -15.01 7.82
N ALA A 159 7.39 -15.82 8.33
CA ALA A 159 7.62 -16.72 9.44
C ALA A 159 6.90 -18.05 9.22
N SER A 160 7.50 -19.13 9.70
CA SER A 160 6.96 -20.49 9.53
C SER A 160 6.19 -20.93 10.76
N MET A 161 5.02 -21.55 10.55
CA MET A 161 4.30 -22.26 11.61
C MET A 161 5.11 -23.39 12.26
N LYS A 162 6.12 -23.93 11.55
CA LYS A 162 6.98 -25.00 12.07
C LYS A 162 8.00 -24.51 13.10
N SER A 163 8.28 -23.20 13.12
CA SER A 163 9.26 -22.57 14.02
C SER A 163 8.63 -21.85 15.21
N ILE A 164 7.34 -22.04 15.47
CA ILE A 164 6.71 -21.50 16.67
C ILE A 164 7.22 -22.23 17.91
N VAL A 165 7.37 -21.50 18.99
CA VAL A 165 7.78 -22.01 20.31
C VAL A 165 6.76 -21.58 21.37
N ARG A 166 6.70 -22.33 22.46
CA ARG A 166 5.92 -21.94 23.62
C ARG A 166 6.62 -20.79 24.36
N LYS A 167 5.87 -19.77 24.74
CA LYS A 167 6.37 -18.62 25.50
C LYS A 167 6.90 -19.00 26.89
N ASP A 168 6.27 -20.00 27.50
CA ASP A 168 6.61 -20.46 28.86
C ASP A 168 7.91 -21.29 28.94
N SER A 169 8.24 -22.03 27.89
CA SER A 169 9.32 -23.03 27.93
C SER A 169 10.31 -22.92 26.79
N GLY A 170 10.07 -22.08 25.80
CA GLY A 170 10.90 -21.98 24.58
C GLY A 170 10.87 -23.25 23.71
N LYS A 171 10.06 -24.27 24.06
CA LYS A 171 10.03 -25.55 23.37
C LYS A 171 9.22 -25.45 22.07
N GLY A 172 9.77 -26.00 21.00
CA GLY A 172 9.10 -26.10 19.72
C GLY A 172 7.93 -27.07 19.70
N TRP A 173 7.08 -26.98 18.67
CA TRP A 173 5.92 -27.83 18.50
C TRP A 173 6.21 -29.33 18.57
N LYS A 174 7.34 -29.79 18.03
CA LYS A 174 7.74 -31.19 18.07
C LYS A 174 7.99 -31.69 19.49
N ASP A 175 8.71 -30.92 20.31
CA ASP A 175 9.05 -31.28 21.66
C ASP A 175 7.81 -31.24 22.57
N TYR A 176 6.95 -30.26 22.37
CA TYR A 176 5.66 -30.20 23.05
C TYR A 176 4.77 -31.39 22.68
N THR A 177 4.69 -31.77 21.40
CA THR A 177 3.90 -32.92 20.96
C THR A 177 4.47 -34.25 21.49
N LYS A 178 5.80 -34.39 21.57
CA LYS A 178 6.46 -35.55 22.19
C LYS A 178 6.10 -35.69 23.68
N LYS A 179 6.09 -34.57 24.41
CA LYS A 179 5.68 -34.58 25.82
C LYS A 179 4.26 -35.07 25.97
N LEU A 180 3.32 -34.53 25.18
CA LEU A 180 1.92 -34.96 25.20
C LEU A 180 1.72 -36.42 24.79
N ALA A 181 2.48 -36.92 23.81
CA ALA A 181 2.44 -38.31 23.39
C ALA A 181 2.91 -39.25 24.48
N LYS A 182 3.97 -38.87 25.21
CA LYS A 182 4.47 -39.61 26.36
C LYS A 182 3.44 -39.65 27.51
N GLU A 183 2.80 -38.52 27.82
CA GLU A 183 1.70 -38.41 28.78
C GLU A 183 0.49 -39.28 28.37
N ALA A 184 0.29 -39.51 27.09
CA ALA A 184 -0.75 -40.38 26.52
C ALA A 184 -0.33 -41.86 26.42
N GLY A 185 0.83 -42.26 26.99
CA GLY A 185 1.31 -43.62 26.99
C GLY A 185 2.06 -44.09 25.74
N LEU A 186 2.48 -43.17 24.86
CA LEU A 186 3.31 -43.47 23.69
C LEU A 186 4.79 -43.25 24.07
N ASP A 187 5.49 -44.31 24.49
CA ASP A 187 6.91 -44.23 24.76
C ASP A 187 7.75 -44.21 23.46
N ALA A 188 8.60 -43.21 23.33
CA ALA A 188 9.53 -43.02 22.19
C ALA A 188 8.89 -43.07 20.79
N PRO A 189 7.82 -42.28 20.51
CA PRO A 189 7.13 -42.31 19.23
C PRO A 189 8.01 -41.84 18.07
N THR A 190 7.90 -42.51 16.94
CA THR A 190 8.51 -42.10 15.65
C THR A 190 7.93 -40.78 15.15
N ALA A 191 8.59 -40.12 14.22
CA ALA A 191 8.10 -38.90 13.62
C ALA A 191 6.71 -39.06 12.96
N ALA A 192 6.45 -40.23 12.35
CA ALA A 192 5.17 -40.57 11.73
C ALA A 192 4.06 -40.76 12.78
N GLU A 193 4.34 -41.46 13.88
CA GLU A 193 3.40 -41.66 14.99
C GLU A 193 3.08 -40.35 15.72
N LEU A 194 4.06 -39.48 15.90
CA LEU A 194 3.84 -38.12 16.44
C LEU A 194 2.92 -37.30 15.55
N GLN A 195 3.13 -37.38 14.24
CA GLN A 195 2.29 -36.69 13.28
C GLN A 195 0.86 -37.24 13.27
N GLN A 196 0.70 -38.57 13.37
CA GLN A 196 -0.59 -39.22 13.46
C GLN A 196 -1.30 -38.89 14.77
N PHE A 197 -0.58 -38.96 15.91
CA PHE A 197 -1.08 -38.54 17.21
C PHE A 197 -1.55 -37.11 17.22
N ASP A 198 -0.71 -36.19 16.74
CA ASP A 198 -1.07 -34.78 16.65
C ASP A 198 -2.26 -34.54 15.71
N ARG A 199 -2.42 -35.32 14.63
CA ARG A 199 -3.57 -35.23 13.72
C ARG A 199 -4.87 -35.66 14.40
N LYS A 200 -4.85 -36.70 15.23
CA LYS A 200 -6.04 -37.27 15.90
C LYS A 200 -6.41 -36.59 17.19
N ARG A 201 -5.52 -35.80 17.79
CA ARG A 201 -5.72 -35.13 19.07
C ARG A 201 -6.92 -34.19 19.05
N LYS A 202 -7.86 -34.35 19.95
CA LYS A 202 -9.02 -33.48 20.16
C LYS A 202 -8.60 -32.21 20.92
N GLY A 203 -9.31 -31.11 20.70
CA GLY A 203 -9.06 -29.86 21.45
C GLY A 203 -7.80 -29.08 21.02
N LYS A 204 -7.32 -29.32 19.83
CA LYS A 204 -6.13 -28.70 19.24
C LYS A 204 -6.36 -27.19 19.06
N LYS A 205 -5.83 -26.40 19.96
CA LYS A 205 -5.85 -24.93 19.86
C LYS A 205 -4.41 -24.42 19.90
N VAL A 206 -4.04 -23.55 18.96
CA VAL A 206 -2.82 -22.77 19.01
C VAL A 206 -3.24 -21.38 19.46
N SER A 207 -3.05 -21.08 20.73
CA SER A 207 -3.33 -19.75 21.29
C SER A 207 -2.11 -18.84 21.06
N ASN A 208 -2.34 -17.61 20.65
CA ASN A 208 -1.31 -16.59 20.57
C ASN A 208 -0.80 -16.15 21.96
N ASP A 209 -1.51 -16.49 23.04
CA ASP A 209 -1.06 -16.26 24.41
C ASP A 209 0.05 -17.21 24.81
N GLU A 210 0.01 -18.44 24.29
CA GLU A 210 0.94 -19.52 24.62
C GLU A 210 2.08 -19.70 23.61
N TRP A 211 1.87 -19.30 22.36
CA TRP A 211 2.78 -19.55 21.25
C TRP A 211 3.21 -18.26 20.57
N GLU A 212 4.48 -18.21 20.19
CA GLU A 212 5.06 -17.12 19.39
C GLU A 212 6.05 -17.67 18.38
N ASN A 213 6.41 -16.84 17.40
CA ASN A 213 7.52 -17.14 16.51
C ASN A 213 8.75 -16.33 16.94
N PRO A 214 9.88 -16.96 17.35
CA PRO A 214 11.05 -16.25 17.86
C PRO A 214 11.74 -15.37 16.81
N HIS A 215 11.49 -15.62 15.51
CA HIS A 215 12.06 -14.85 14.43
C HIS A 215 11.19 -13.64 14.01
N ASP A 216 9.90 -13.66 14.39
CA ASP A 216 8.92 -12.61 14.12
C ASP A 216 7.83 -12.64 15.20
N PRO A 217 8.11 -12.10 16.40
CA PRO A 217 7.20 -12.17 17.56
C PRO A 217 5.89 -11.41 17.34
N ASP A 218 5.90 -10.38 16.47
CA ASP A 218 4.72 -9.56 16.15
C ASP A 218 3.72 -10.29 15.24
N ALA A 219 4.19 -11.32 14.51
CA ALA A 219 3.35 -12.11 13.64
C ALA A 219 2.53 -13.13 14.45
N THR A 220 1.21 -13.05 14.36
CA THR A 220 0.29 -13.90 15.14
C THR A 220 -0.30 -15.02 14.31
N VAL A 221 -0.62 -16.13 14.98
CA VAL A 221 -1.31 -17.28 14.37
C VAL A 221 -2.73 -16.86 14.00
N THR A 222 -3.02 -16.82 12.72
CA THR A 222 -4.28 -16.30 12.18
C THR A 222 -4.87 -17.28 11.15
N ARG A 223 -6.19 -17.41 11.14
CA ARG A 223 -6.90 -18.16 10.10
C ARG A 223 -7.09 -17.28 8.87
N MET A 224 -6.50 -17.69 7.78
CA MET A 224 -6.62 -16.97 6.49
C MET A 224 -8.00 -17.20 5.85
N LYS A 225 -8.41 -16.31 4.94
CA LYS A 225 -9.69 -16.40 4.20
C LYS A 225 -9.86 -17.76 3.46
N ASN A 226 -8.77 -18.37 3.01
CA ASN A 226 -8.77 -19.70 2.36
C ASN A 226 -8.84 -20.89 3.35
N GLY A 227 -9.10 -20.64 4.64
CA GLY A 227 -9.22 -21.63 5.68
C GLY A 227 -7.90 -22.16 6.22
N THR A 228 -6.73 -21.80 5.65
CA THR A 228 -5.43 -22.20 6.20
C THR A 228 -5.05 -21.37 7.41
N THR A 229 -4.27 -21.95 8.33
CA THR A 229 -3.70 -21.22 9.48
C THR A 229 -2.26 -20.82 9.16
N ARG A 230 -1.95 -19.54 9.32
CA ARG A 230 -0.64 -18.96 9.05
C ARG A 230 -0.27 -17.94 10.12
N LEU A 231 1.02 -17.62 10.20
CA LEU A 231 1.47 -16.41 10.88
C LEU A 231 1.19 -15.21 9.96
N ALA A 232 0.51 -14.21 10.47
CA ALA A 232 0.05 -13.09 9.67
C ALA A 232 -0.02 -11.78 10.48
N TYR A 233 -0.09 -10.69 9.74
CA TYR A 233 -0.48 -9.36 10.17
C TYR A 233 -1.85 -9.01 9.60
N LYS A 234 -2.48 -7.98 10.13
CA LYS A 234 -3.70 -7.39 9.62
C LYS A 234 -3.37 -6.01 9.04
N ALA A 235 -3.63 -5.82 7.77
CA ALA A 235 -3.58 -4.52 7.11
C ALA A 235 -4.99 -3.93 7.08
N GLU A 236 -5.13 -2.68 7.46
CA GLU A 236 -6.40 -1.94 7.40
C GLU A 236 -6.23 -0.70 6.54
N HIS A 237 -7.18 -0.45 5.64
CA HIS A 237 -7.19 0.72 4.76
C HIS A 237 -8.42 1.58 5.02
N ALA A 238 -8.23 2.90 5.08
CA ALA A 238 -9.28 3.87 4.87
C ALA A 238 -9.14 4.45 3.46
N VAL A 239 -10.19 4.33 2.66
CA VAL A 239 -10.22 4.77 1.26
C VAL A 239 -11.22 5.91 1.13
N ASP A 240 -10.83 7.01 0.53
CA ASP A 240 -11.75 8.07 0.15
C ASP A 240 -12.71 7.57 -0.94
N LEU A 241 -14.00 7.59 -0.63
CA LEU A 241 -15.05 7.04 -1.49
C LEU A 241 -15.35 7.92 -2.72
N GLU A 242 -14.76 9.08 -2.82
CA GLU A 242 -14.94 9.98 -3.97
C GLU A 242 -13.77 9.88 -4.95
N SER A 243 -12.52 9.78 -4.44
CA SER A 243 -11.31 9.76 -5.26
C SER A 243 -10.69 8.38 -5.46
N ASP A 244 -11.13 7.34 -4.74
CA ASP A 244 -10.47 6.02 -4.72
C ASP A 244 -9.02 6.09 -4.18
N LEU A 245 -8.63 7.16 -3.46
CA LEU A 245 -7.32 7.26 -2.82
C LEU A 245 -7.35 6.64 -1.41
N ILE A 246 -6.29 5.94 -1.05
CA ILE A 246 -6.14 5.42 0.30
C ILE A 246 -5.61 6.57 1.18
N VAL A 247 -6.37 6.97 2.19
CA VAL A 247 -6.05 8.09 3.08
C VAL A 247 -5.47 7.65 4.42
N SER A 248 -5.65 6.37 4.79
CA SER A 248 -4.95 5.74 5.91
C SER A 248 -4.61 4.28 5.58
N ALA A 249 -3.45 3.82 6.06
CA ALA A 249 -2.98 2.45 5.89
C ALA A 249 -2.23 2.00 7.13
N THR A 250 -2.93 1.30 8.01
CA THR A 250 -2.40 0.83 9.29
C THR A 250 -2.10 -0.66 9.26
N MET A 251 -1.13 -1.07 10.07
CA MET A 251 -0.77 -2.48 10.25
C MET A 251 -0.94 -2.87 11.72
N HIS A 252 -1.64 -3.96 11.94
CA HIS A 252 -1.91 -4.51 13.26
C HIS A 252 -1.45 -5.97 13.35
N THR A 253 -1.41 -6.52 14.56
CA THR A 253 -1.28 -7.97 14.75
C THR A 253 -2.45 -8.67 14.10
N GLY A 254 -2.25 -9.89 13.56
CA GLY A 254 -3.28 -10.61 12.81
C GLY A 254 -4.54 -10.97 13.58
N ILE A 255 -4.53 -10.82 14.92
CA ILE A 255 -5.67 -11.08 15.81
C ILE A 255 -6.40 -9.83 16.29
N ALA A 256 -5.90 -8.64 15.94
CA ALA A 256 -6.53 -7.37 16.33
C ALA A 256 -7.99 -7.33 15.87
N ALA A 257 -8.91 -7.05 16.79
CA ALA A 257 -10.33 -7.02 16.46
C ALA A 257 -10.69 -5.77 15.65
N ASP A 258 -11.55 -5.91 14.63
CA ASP A 258 -12.00 -4.79 13.80
C ASP A 258 -12.62 -3.66 14.63
N THR A 259 -13.31 -4.01 15.73
CA THR A 259 -13.92 -3.03 16.64
C THR A 259 -12.91 -2.24 17.50
N GLU A 260 -11.66 -2.66 17.54
CA GLU A 260 -10.60 -1.98 18.29
C GLU A 260 -9.80 -1.04 17.39
N THR A 261 -9.72 -1.35 16.09
CA THR A 261 -8.82 -0.64 15.16
C THR A 261 -9.51 0.46 14.34
N VAL A 262 -10.82 0.38 14.14
CA VAL A 262 -11.57 1.25 13.21
C VAL A 262 -11.51 2.74 13.57
N ILE A 263 -11.58 3.08 14.86
CA ILE A 263 -11.53 4.47 15.30
C ILE A 263 -10.13 5.04 15.10
N ASP A 264 -9.10 4.29 15.46
CA ASP A 264 -7.71 4.70 15.27
C ASP A 264 -7.41 4.90 13.78
N THR A 265 -7.89 4.02 12.91
CA THR A 265 -7.76 4.14 11.45
C THR A 265 -8.52 5.37 10.90
N ALA A 266 -9.69 5.68 11.45
CA ALA A 266 -10.46 6.87 11.05
C ALA A 266 -9.77 8.17 11.50
N VAL A 267 -9.20 8.19 12.70
CA VAL A 267 -8.41 9.32 13.22
C VAL A 267 -7.12 9.49 12.42
N ASP A 268 -6.39 8.40 12.13
CA ASP A 268 -5.20 8.45 11.27
C ASP A 268 -5.53 9.01 9.87
N ALA A 269 -6.67 8.64 9.30
CA ALA A 269 -7.14 9.21 8.04
C ALA A 269 -7.38 10.73 8.15
N ALA A 270 -7.99 11.20 9.24
CA ALA A 270 -8.22 12.63 9.46
C ALA A 270 -6.89 13.39 9.59
N VAL A 271 -5.94 12.87 10.37
CA VAL A 271 -4.59 13.44 10.53
C VAL A 271 -3.85 13.50 9.19
N ASN A 272 -3.93 12.45 8.39
CA ASN A 272 -3.26 12.41 7.08
C ASN A 272 -3.88 13.40 6.07
N LEU A 273 -5.21 13.60 6.12
CA LEU A 273 -5.90 14.59 5.28
C LEU A 273 -5.53 16.02 5.69
N GLU A 274 -5.48 16.31 6.97
CA GLU A 274 -5.02 17.59 7.50
C GLU A 274 -3.56 17.87 7.09
N ALA A 275 -2.66 16.89 7.28
CA ALA A 275 -1.26 16.99 6.88
C ALA A 275 -1.08 17.16 5.35
N ALA A 276 -2.02 16.66 4.55
CA ALA A 276 -2.05 16.85 3.11
C ALA A 276 -2.59 18.22 2.69
N GLY A 277 -3.15 19.00 3.61
CA GLY A 277 -3.79 20.30 3.31
C GLY A 277 -5.13 20.13 2.60
N SER A 278 -5.88 19.07 2.91
CA SER A 278 -7.26 18.89 2.42
C SER A 278 -8.15 19.97 3.02
N GLU A 279 -9.00 20.58 2.19
CA GLU A 279 -10.03 21.53 2.66
C GLU A 279 -11.18 20.83 3.40
N ASP A 280 -11.30 19.53 3.20
CA ASP A 280 -12.39 18.73 3.70
C ASP A 280 -11.95 17.84 4.87
N GLU A 281 -12.80 17.77 5.90
CA GLU A 281 -12.62 16.89 7.06
C GLU A 281 -13.40 15.58 6.89
N VAL A 282 -12.92 14.50 7.55
CA VAL A 282 -13.65 13.23 7.60
C VAL A 282 -14.98 13.43 8.33
N LYS A 283 -16.09 13.24 7.63
CA LYS A 283 -17.44 13.31 8.20
C LYS A 283 -18.11 11.96 8.32
N THR A 284 -17.92 11.08 7.33
CA THR A 284 -18.64 9.81 7.28
C THR A 284 -17.67 8.64 7.19
N VAL A 285 -17.76 7.72 8.14
CA VAL A 285 -17.01 6.48 8.21
C VAL A 285 -17.93 5.31 7.85
N VAL A 286 -17.56 4.58 6.81
CA VAL A 286 -18.33 3.44 6.27
C VAL A 286 -17.52 2.16 6.45
N ALA A 287 -18.05 1.18 7.18
CA ALA A 287 -17.38 -0.10 7.39
C ALA A 287 -18.38 -1.26 7.36
N ASP A 288 -17.88 -2.50 7.39
CA ASP A 288 -18.75 -3.66 7.40
C ASP A 288 -19.32 -3.97 8.81
N LYS A 289 -20.18 -5.00 8.89
CA LYS A 289 -20.81 -5.39 10.16
C LYS A 289 -19.81 -5.95 11.21
N GLY A 290 -18.60 -6.32 10.80
CA GLY A 290 -17.52 -6.77 11.70
C GLY A 290 -17.07 -5.67 12.65
N TYR A 291 -17.13 -4.43 12.21
CA TYR A 291 -16.73 -3.23 12.93
C TYR A 291 -17.79 -2.68 13.91
N HIS A 292 -19.01 -3.23 13.89
CA HIS A 292 -20.09 -2.71 14.71
C HIS A 292 -19.94 -3.13 16.18
N SER A 293 -19.80 -2.16 17.07
CA SER A 293 -19.99 -2.30 18.51
C SER A 293 -20.57 -1.03 19.12
N ASN A 294 -21.24 -1.14 20.28
CA ASN A 294 -21.77 0.05 20.97
C ASN A 294 -20.65 1.06 21.30
N LYS A 295 -19.49 0.56 21.74
CA LYS A 295 -18.31 1.38 22.05
C LYS A 295 -17.85 2.18 20.81
N VAL A 296 -17.73 1.52 19.66
CA VAL A 296 -17.34 2.17 18.40
C VAL A 296 -18.35 3.25 18.01
N MET A 297 -19.66 2.98 18.11
CA MET A 297 -20.69 3.96 17.79
C MET A 297 -20.61 5.20 18.68
N THR A 298 -20.43 5.01 19.98
CA THR A 298 -20.33 6.12 20.95
C THR A 298 -19.07 6.95 20.71
N LEU A 299 -17.90 6.31 20.57
CA LEU A 299 -16.64 7.00 20.30
C LEU A 299 -16.65 7.76 18.98
N ALA A 300 -17.24 7.17 17.93
CA ALA A 300 -17.36 7.84 16.64
C ALA A 300 -18.22 9.11 16.73
N GLU A 301 -19.34 9.06 17.50
CA GLU A 301 -20.19 10.25 17.71
C GLU A 301 -19.50 11.32 18.53
N GLU A 302 -18.70 10.94 19.55
CA GLU A 302 -17.88 11.84 20.35
C GLU A 302 -16.81 12.56 19.49
N LEU A 303 -16.27 11.88 18.49
CA LEU A 303 -15.31 12.43 17.53
C LEU A 303 -15.99 13.11 16.32
N ASN A 304 -17.29 13.31 16.36
CA ASN A 304 -18.11 13.90 15.29
C ASN A 304 -18.10 13.10 13.97
N PHE A 305 -17.81 11.81 14.00
CA PHE A 305 -17.91 10.94 12.83
C PHE A 305 -19.34 10.40 12.67
N GLU A 306 -19.92 10.58 11.50
CA GLU A 306 -21.13 9.89 11.08
C GLU A 306 -20.78 8.45 10.66
N THR A 307 -21.29 7.45 11.39
CA THR A 307 -21.07 6.05 11.02
C THR A 307 -22.14 5.50 10.09
N VAL A 308 -21.73 4.67 9.13
CA VAL A 308 -22.59 3.82 8.31
C VAL A 308 -22.05 2.40 8.40
N ILE A 309 -22.35 1.72 9.51
CA ILE A 309 -21.84 0.39 9.85
C ILE A 309 -23.02 -0.51 10.19
N PRO A 310 -23.32 -1.55 9.38
CA PRO A 310 -24.45 -2.46 9.64
C PRO A 310 -24.30 -3.18 10.98
N GLU A 311 -25.41 -3.39 11.67
CA GLU A 311 -25.41 -4.21 12.87
C GLU A 311 -25.16 -5.68 12.55
N ARG A 312 -24.52 -6.39 13.50
CA ARG A 312 -24.42 -7.85 13.40
C ARG A 312 -25.80 -8.47 13.65
N ASP A 313 -26.15 -9.48 12.87
CA ASP A 313 -27.35 -10.27 13.08
C ASP A 313 -27.28 -10.94 14.45
N THR A 314 -28.23 -10.64 15.33
CA THR A 314 -28.34 -11.25 16.66
C THR A 314 -29.67 -11.99 16.74
N PRO A 315 -29.68 -13.24 17.22
CA PRO A 315 -30.90 -14.05 17.28
C PRO A 315 -31.92 -13.56 18.31
N THR A 316 -31.53 -12.64 19.21
CA THR A 316 -32.39 -12.11 20.28
C THR A 316 -32.61 -10.60 20.13
N ASN A 317 -33.81 -10.15 20.46
CA ASN A 317 -34.11 -8.72 20.54
C ASN A 317 -33.25 -8.07 21.62
N ARG A 318 -32.43 -7.08 21.21
CA ARG A 318 -31.59 -6.31 22.15
C ARG A 318 -32.46 -5.46 23.07
N ARG A 319 -32.26 -5.58 24.38
CA ARG A 319 -32.86 -4.67 25.35
C ARG A 319 -32.02 -3.36 25.38
N TRP A 320 -32.73 -2.23 25.38
CA TRP A 320 -32.11 -0.90 25.34
C TRP A 320 -32.40 -0.08 26.60
N SER A 321 -33.23 -0.64 27.53
CA SER A 321 -33.61 0.01 28.77
C SER A 321 -32.45 0.26 29.73
N ASP A 322 -31.43 -0.58 29.64
CA ASP A 322 -30.24 -0.61 30.51
C ASP A 322 -29.02 0.09 29.89
N LYS A 323 -29.17 0.75 28.74
CA LYS A 323 -28.06 1.42 28.04
C LYS A 323 -28.11 2.93 28.27
N GLU A 324 -26.92 3.54 28.35
CA GLU A 324 -26.77 4.98 28.46
C GLU A 324 -27.44 5.73 27.29
N PRO A 325 -28.04 6.88 27.54
CA PRO A 325 -28.73 7.67 26.51
C PRO A 325 -27.82 8.02 25.31
N ALA A 326 -26.53 8.32 25.55
CA ALA A 326 -25.57 8.63 24.51
C ALA A 326 -25.34 7.44 23.58
N THR A 327 -25.08 6.25 24.15
CA THR A 327 -24.92 4.99 23.40
C THR A 327 -26.16 4.66 22.57
N LYS A 328 -27.36 4.82 23.19
CA LYS A 328 -28.63 4.57 22.50
C LYS A 328 -28.78 5.52 21.31
N ARG A 329 -28.51 6.80 21.48
CA ARG A 329 -28.57 7.82 20.42
C ARG A 329 -27.61 7.47 19.29
N ALA A 330 -26.34 7.18 19.58
CA ALA A 330 -25.31 6.85 18.60
C ALA A 330 -25.73 5.64 17.73
N VAL A 331 -26.17 4.55 18.36
CA VAL A 331 -26.63 3.35 17.64
C VAL A 331 -27.86 3.61 16.80
N TYR A 332 -28.88 4.35 17.31
CA TYR A 332 -30.07 4.67 16.54
C TYR A 332 -29.76 5.61 15.36
N ASN A 333 -28.87 6.57 15.54
CA ASN A 333 -28.40 7.44 14.46
C ASN A 333 -27.70 6.64 13.36
N ASN A 334 -26.78 5.74 13.73
CA ASN A 334 -26.13 4.83 12.77
C ASN A 334 -27.16 3.94 12.05
N ARG A 335 -28.12 3.35 12.77
CA ARG A 335 -29.16 2.49 12.20
C ARG A 335 -30.01 3.24 11.17
N ARG A 336 -30.39 4.51 11.44
CA ARG A 336 -31.14 5.36 10.52
C ARG A 336 -30.32 5.63 9.26
N ARG A 337 -29.03 5.99 9.41
CA ARG A 337 -28.14 6.25 8.27
C ARG A 337 -27.93 4.99 7.42
N THR A 338 -27.66 3.86 8.04
CA THR A 338 -27.41 2.58 7.35
C THR A 338 -28.64 2.11 6.54
N LYS A 339 -29.85 2.31 7.05
CA LYS A 339 -31.11 1.93 6.36
C LYS A 339 -31.49 2.87 5.23
N SER A 340 -30.95 4.08 5.18
CA SER A 340 -31.24 5.07 4.13
C SER A 340 -30.68 4.63 2.77
N GLU A 341 -31.27 5.10 1.67
CA GLU A 341 -30.75 4.83 0.33
C GLU A 341 -29.33 5.36 0.14
N ARG A 342 -29.01 6.53 0.73
CA ARG A 342 -27.64 7.07 0.77
C ARG A 342 -26.70 6.09 1.48
N GLY A 343 -27.07 5.55 2.63
CA GLY A 343 -26.26 4.59 3.38
C GLY A 343 -26.02 3.29 2.62
N LYS A 344 -27.06 2.75 1.97
CA LYS A 344 -26.94 1.56 1.11
C LYS A 344 -25.99 1.80 -0.07
N LYS A 345 -26.07 2.97 -0.72
CA LYS A 345 -25.14 3.37 -1.80
C LYS A 345 -23.70 3.46 -1.29
N LEU A 346 -23.48 4.09 -0.14
CA LEU A 346 -22.15 4.20 0.47
C LEU A 346 -21.58 2.83 0.85
N SER A 347 -22.37 1.91 1.39
CA SER A 347 -21.94 0.55 1.72
C SER A 347 -21.50 -0.24 0.48
N ARG A 348 -22.21 -0.12 -0.64
CA ARG A 348 -21.82 -0.73 -1.93
C ARG A 348 -20.51 -0.14 -2.44
N LEU A 349 -20.40 1.19 -2.44
CA LEU A 349 -19.22 1.90 -2.88
C LEU A 349 -17.99 1.55 -2.03
N ARG A 350 -18.17 1.45 -0.69
CA ARG A 350 -17.12 0.97 0.22
C ARG A 350 -16.64 -0.42 -0.19
N SER A 351 -17.55 -1.39 -0.38
CA SER A 351 -17.15 -2.74 -0.79
C SER A 351 -16.32 -2.70 -2.07
N GLU A 352 -16.78 -1.99 -3.10
CA GLU A 352 -16.09 -1.91 -4.38
C GLU A 352 -14.70 -1.28 -4.25
N LEU A 353 -14.59 -0.08 -3.64
CA LEU A 353 -13.35 0.70 -3.64
C LEU A 353 -12.31 0.11 -2.67
N VAL A 354 -12.73 -0.33 -1.49
CA VAL A 354 -11.78 -0.88 -0.52
C VAL A 354 -11.29 -2.27 -0.95
N GLU A 355 -12.15 -3.13 -1.51
CA GLU A 355 -11.72 -4.40 -2.09
C GLU A 355 -10.75 -4.17 -3.25
N ARG A 356 -11.02 -3.17 -4.11
CA ARG A 356 -10.11 -2.76 -5.19
C ARG A 356 -8.77 -2.29 -4.65
N SER A 357 -8.75 -1.53 -3.54
CA SER A 357 -7.50 -1.08 -2.93
C SER A 357 -6.63 -2.25 -2.51
N PHE A 358 -7.21 -3.26 -1.87
CA PHE A 358 -6.50 -4.49 -1.48
C PHE A 358 -6.09 -5.34 -2.68
N ALA A 359 -6.93 -5.47 -3.71
CA ALA A 359 -6.57 -6.19 -4.93
C ALA A 359 -5.32 -5.57 -5.58
N HIS A 360 -5.27 -4.25 -5.70
CA HIS A 360 -4.11 -3.56 -6.26
C HIS A 360 -2.86 -3.68 -5.36
N VAL A 361 -2.97 -3.46 -4.06
CA VAL A 361 -1.85 -3.53 -3.13
C VAL A 361 -1.36 -4.96 -2.96
N CYS A 362 -2.27 -5.93 -2.81
CA CYS A 362 -1.92 -7.31 -2.52
C CYS A 362 -1.55 -8.11 -3.77
N ASP A 363 -2.33 -8.00 -4.85
CA ASP A 363 -2.17 -8.86 -6.03
C ASP A 363 -1.25 -8.24 -7.07
N THR A 364 -1.39 -6.94 -7.34
CA THR A 364 -0.53 -6.23 -8.29
C THR A 364 0.81 -5.86 -7.65
N GLY A 365 0.78 -5.32 -6.42
CA GLY A 365 1.95 -4.82 -5.71
C GLY A 365 2.71 -5.87 -4.88
N GLY A 366 2.28 -7.15 -4.91
CA GLY A 366 2.94 -8.22 -4.14
C GLY A 366 2.78 -8.12 -2.62
N GLY A 367 1.72 -7.43 -2.13
CA GLY A 367 1.48 -7.18 -0.72
C GLY A 367 0.86 -8.35 0.08
N ARG A 368 0.41 -9.45 -0.57
CA ARG A 368 -0.22 -10.58 0.14
C ARG A 368 0.71 -11.28 1.11
N ARG A 369 2.00 -11.24 0.87
CA ARG A 369 3.04 -11.78 1.72
C ARG A 369 4.14 -10.75 1.92
N THR A 370 4.56 -10.54 3.16
CA THR A 370 5.75 -9.73 3.43
C THR A 370 7.01 -10.58 3.45
N TRP A 371 8.15 -10.00 3.04
CA TRP A 371 9.48 -10.57 3.26
C TRP A 371 10.21 -9.91 4.43
N HIS A 372 9.63 -8.85 5.00
CA HIS A 372 10.11 -8.21 6.20
C HIS A 372 9.61 -8.93 7.45
N ARG A 373 10.26 -8.70 8.57
CA ARG A 373 9.89 -9.19 9.91
C ARG A 373 9.79 -8.01 10.87
N GLY A 374 8.94 -8.14 11.86
CA GLY A 374 8.59 -7.09 12.80
C GLY A 374 7.60 -6.08 12.23
N ILE A 375 6.59 -5.72 13.00
CA ILE A 375 5.47 -4.88 12.58
C ILE A 375 5.93 -3.54 11.99
N VAL A 376 6.98 -2.92 12.55
CA VAL A 376 7.53 -1.66 12.06
C VAL A 376 8.03 -1.78 10.62
N ASN A 377 8.84 -2.80 10.29
CA ASN A 377 9.37 -2.97 8.94
C ASN A 377 8.29 -3.40 7.94
N VAL A 378 7.30 -4.15 8.42
CA VAL A 378 6.13 -4.53 7.60
C VAL A 378 5.28 -3.29 7.29
N THR A 379 5.07 -2.40 8.27
CA THR A 379 4.36 -1.12 8.10
C THR A 379 5.07 -0.23 7.07
N LYS A 380 6.40 -0.05 7.19
CA LYS A 380 7.18 0.74 6.21
C LYS A 380 6.96 0.26 4.78
N ARG A 381 7.07 -1.05 4.56
CA ARG A 381 6.82 -1.63 3.23
C ARG A 381 5.38 -1.41 2.79
N HIS A 382 4.41 -1.62 3.68
CA HIS A 382 3.00 -1.47 3.37
C HIS A 382 2.67 -0.02 2.96
N LEU A 383 3.17 0.96 3.70
CA LEU A 383 3.03 2.38 3.37
C LEU A 383 3.56 2.70 1.96
N MET A 384 4.71 2.12 1.56
CA MET A 384 5.23 2.33 0.21
C MET A 384 4.39 1.68 -0.89
N LEU A 385 3.81 0.51 -0.63
CA LEU A 385 2.87 -0.12 -1.56
C LEU A 385 1.62 0.74 -1.74
N VAL A 386 1.10 1.28 -0.64
CA VAL A 386 -0.08 2.16 -0.65
C VAL A 386 0.23 3.51 -1.31
N ALA A 387 1.37 4.13 -1.00
CA ALA A 387 1.83 5.35 -1.66
C ALA A 387 1.96 5.15 -3.18
N SER A 388 2.55 4.03 -3.61
CA SER A 388 2.67 3.68 -5.04
C SER A 388 1.31 3.45 -5.70
N ARG A 389 0.37 2.82 -4.98
CA ARG A 389 -1.02 2.65 -5.46
C ARG A 389 -1.71 4.01 -5.60
N ASN A 390 -1.51 4.92 -4.67
CA ASN A 390 -2.05 6.27 -4.77
C ASN A 390 -1.43 7.03 -5.95
N LEU A 391 -0.11 6.94 -6.16
CA LEU A 391 0.55 7.46 -7.38
C LEU A 391 -0.08 6.86 -8.65
N SER A 392 -0.33 5.55 -8.68
CA SER A 392 -1.04 4.88 -9.78
C SER A 392 -2.42 5.52 -10.06
N THR A 393 -3.18 5.81 -9.00
CA THR A 393 -4.50 6.43 -9.10
C THR A 393 -4.40 7.87 -9.59
N ILE A 394 -3.50 8.67 -9.03
CA ILE A 394 -3.23 10.05 -9.46
C ILE A 394 -2.82 10.08 -10.94
N MET A 395 -1.88 9.25 -11.34
CA MET A 395 -1.43 9.14 -12.74
C MET A 395 -2.56 8.75 -13.69
N ARG A 396 -3.43 7.83 -13.28
CA ARG A 396 -4.61 7.45 -14.05
C ARG A 396 -5.60 8.60 -14.21
N MET A 397 -5.81 9.41 -13.18
CA MET A 397 -6.69 10.57 -13.22
C MET A 397 -6.11 11.70 -14.08
N LEU A 398 -4.81 11.95 -13.99
CA LEU A 398 -4.14 13.05 -14.70
C LEU A 398 -3.80 12.71 -16.16
N CYS A 399 -3.32 11.49 -16.41
CA CYS A 399 -2.74 11.08 -17.69
C CYS A 399 -3.48 9.89 -18.35
N GLY A 400 -4.51 9.35 -17.70
CA GLY A 400 -5.22 8.16 -18.19
C GLY A 400 -4.44 6.84 -17.99
N ILE A 401 -3.22 6.85 -17.46
CA ILE A 401 -2.33 5.68 -17.33
C ILE A 401 -1.93 5.50 -15.88
N GLY A 402 -2.40 4.42 -15.26
CA GLY A 402 -2.12 4.12 -13.85
C GLY A 402 -0.94 3.16 -13.63
N SER A 403 -0.42 2.51 -14.67
CA SER A 403 0.71 1.59 -14.54
C SER A 403 1.45 1.39 -15.87
N PRO A 404 2.73 0.96 -15.85
CA PRO A 404 3.47 0.64 -17.07
C PRO A 404 2.78 -0.42 -17.95
N ARG A 405 2.10 -1.37 -17.32
CA ARG A 405 1.42 -2.48 -18.02
C ARG A 405 0.23 -2.03 -18.87
N THR A 406 -0.42 -0.92 -18.54
CA THR A 406 -1.55 -0.39 -19.33
C THR A 406 -1.15 0.04 -20.73
N LEU A 407 0.15 0.26 -21.00
CA LEU A 407 0.67 0.67 -22.30
C LEU A 407 0.97 -0.50 -23.25
N GLN A 408 0.74 -1.74 -22.84
CA GLN A 408 1.08 -2.94 -23.62
C GLN A 408 0.03 -3.32 -24.69
N GLY A 409 -1.09 -2.60 -24.79
CA GLY A 409 -2.17 -2.86 -25.75
C GLY A 409 -2.41 -1.68 -26.71
N LEU A 410 -3.30 -1.89 -27.69
CA LEU A 410 -3.64 -0.86 -28.70
C LEU A 410 -4.12 0.47 -28.06
N ARG A 411 -4.85 0.39 -26.93
CA ARG A 411 -5.22 1.56 -26.11
C ARG A 411 -3.99 2.28 -25.56
N GLY A 412 -2.95 1.53 -25.20
CA GLY A 412 -1.70 2.08 -24.71
C GLY A 412 -0.96 2.91 -25.77
N LEU A 413 -0.97 2.52 -27.04
CA LEU A 413 -0.36 3.28 -28.11
C LEU A 413 -1.04 4.65 -28.30
N LEU A 414 -2.37 4.68 -28.28
CA LEU A 414 -3.14 5.94 -28.38
C LEU A 414 -2.91 6.83 -27.16
N GLN A 415 -2.83 6.27 -25.95
CA GLN A 415 -2.52 7.00 -24.74
C GLN A 415 -1.08 7.52 -24.72
N THR A 416 -0.13 6.74 -25.23
CA THR A 416 1.27 7.18 -25.39
C THR A 416 1.37 8.37 -26.34
N ALA A 417 0.69 8.31 -27.49
CA ALA A 417 0.62 9.41 -28.45
C ALA A 417 0.00 10.66 -27.81
N TRP A 418 -1.06 10.50 -27.00
CA TRP A 418 -1.72 11.60 -26.29
C TRP A 418 -0.79 12.25 -25.26
N ILE A 419 -0.10 11.46 -24.45
CA ILE A 419 0.88 11.99 -23.47
C ILE A 419 1.99 12.73 -24.19
N HIS A 420 2.47 12.21 -25.32
CA HIS A 420 3.50 12.84 -26.12
C HIS A 420 3.02 14.19 -26.68
N ILE A 421 1.79 14.25 -27.16
CA ILE A 421 1.16 15.50 -27.61
C ILE A 421 1.05 16.50 -26.45
N GLN A 422 0.52 16.08 -25.30
CA GLN A 422 0.41 16.96 -24.12
C GLN A 422 1.77 17.47 -23.61
N SER A 423 2.85 16.70 -23.78
CA SER A 423 4.18 17.11 -23.34
C SER A 423 4.86 18.11 -24.27
N HIS A 424 4.40 18.22 -25.52
CA HIS A 424 4.99 19.11 -26.57
C HIS A 424 4.09 20.29 -26.90
N VAL A 425 2.80 20.26 -26.54
CA VAL A 425 1.91 21.41 -26.71
C VAL A 425 2.13 22.36 -25.53
N GLN A 426 2.95 23.39 -25.75
CA GLN A 426 2.98 24.55 -24.85
C GLN A 426 1.61 25.23 -24.85
N PRO A 427 1.09 25.74 -23.73
CA PRO A 427 -0.12 26.53 -23.73
C PRO A 427 0.09 27.76 -24.68
N LEU A 428 -0.70 27.83 -25.69
CA LEU A 428 -0.67 28.97 -26.61
C LEU A 428 -1.07 30.23 -25.83
N LYS A 429 -0.13 31.12 -25.63
CA LYS A 429 -0.39 32.47 -25.09
C LYS A 429 -0.92 33.33 -26.28
N ILE A 430 -2.23 33.54 -26.28
CA ILE A 430 -2.84 34.47 -27.25
C ILE A 430 -2.89 35.83 -26.56
N ASP A 431 -2.01 36.74 -26.97
CA ASP A 431 -2.07 38.14 -26.59
C ASP A 431 -3.18 38.84 -27.38
N MET A 432 -4.23 39.25 -26.70
CA MET A 432 -5.32 40.04 -27.24
C MET A 432 -5.06 41.53 -26.97
N PRO A 433 -4.68 42.32 -27.93
CA PRO A 433 -4.22 43.69 -27.67
C PRO A 433 -5.32 44.69 -27.23
N GLN A 434 -6.59 44.29 -27.21
CA GLN A 434 -7.69 45.24 -26.97
C GLN A 434 -8.35 45.17 -25.60
N TRP A 435 -8.01 44.21 -24.73
CA TRP A 435 -8.76 44.01 -23.45
C TRP A 435 -7.89 43.81 -22.21
N GLY A 436 -6.64 44.10 -22.19
CA GLY A 436 -5.79 44.13 -21.00
C GLY A 436 -5.79 42.84 -20.13
N GLY A 437 -6.19 41.69 -20.70
CA GLY A 437 -6.30 40.42 -19.99
C GLY A 437 -5.65 39.29 -20.80
N HIS A 438 -4.98 38.37 -20.08
CA HIS A 438 -4.44 37.16 -20.67
C HIS A 438 -5.45 36.02 -20.49
N ILE A 439 -5.89 35.38 -21.56
CA ILE A 439 -6.70 34.15 -21.53
C ILE A 439 -5.75 32.98 -21.74
N TRP A 440 -5.63 32.12 -20.73
CA TRP A 440 -4.96 30.84 -20.86
C TRP A 440 -5.96 29.83 -21.39
N ILE A 441 -5.86 29.45 -22.66
CA ILE A 441 -6.62 28.32 -23.19
C ILE A 441 -5.79 27.08 -22.90
N ALA A 442 -6.08 26.42 -21.78
CA ALA A 442 -5.64 25.05 -21.59
C ALA A 442 -6.45 24.18 -22.56
N VAL A 443 -5.78 23.47 -23.47
CA VAL A 443 -6.41 22.45 -24.32
C VAL A 443 -6.72 21.22 -23.45
N THR A 444 -7.60 21.40 -22.44
CA THR A 444 -8.03 20.35 -21.52
C THR A 444 -9.40 19.78 -21.86
N ASP A 445 -10.11 20.31 -22.85
CA ASP A 445 -11.51 19.97 -23.14
C ASP A 445 -11.76 19.20 -24.45
N LEU A 446 -10.82 18.36 -24.86
CA LEU A 446 -11.16 17.28 -25.80
C LEU A 446 -11.48 15.99 -25.00
N ARG A 447 -12.56 16.05 -24.21
CA ARG A 447 -13.21 14.84 -23.74
C ARG A 447 -13.93 14.18 -24.90
N LEU A 448 -13.30 13.21 -25.54
CA LEU A 448 -14.00 12.24 -26.35
C LEU A 448 -14.85 11.37 -25.40
N THR A 449 -16.10 11.81 -25.17
CA THR A 449 -17.14 10.98 -24.54
C THR A 449 -17.55 9.92 -25.55
N TRP A 450 -16.88 8.78 -25.53
CA TRP A 450 -17.41 7.55 -26.13
C TRP A 450 -18.23 6.85 -25.07
N SER A 451 -19.54 7.05 -25.09
CA SER A 451 -20.51 6.14 -24.49
C SER A 451 -20.59 4.90 -25.38
N ALA A 452 -19.89 3.86 -25.04
CA ALA A 452 -20.13 2.55 -25.61
C ALA A 452 -21.18 1.85 -24.70
N SER A 453 -22.42 1.87 -25.11
CA SER A 453 -23.43 0.90 -24.74
C SER A 453 -23.03 -0.44 -25.33
N TRP A 454 -22.65 -1.39 -24.47
CA TRP A 454 -22.83 -2.86 -24.57
C TRP A 454 -22.90 -3.43 -23.15
#